data_e4222b21b09151620262b03ded122281
#
_entry.id   e4222b21b09151620262b03ded122281
#
_cell.length_a   1.000
_cell.length_b   1.000
_cell.length_c   1.000
_cell.angle_alpha   90.00
_cell.angle_beta   90.00
_cell.angle_gamma   90.00
#
_symmetry.space_group_name_H-M   'P 1'
#
loop_
_entity.id
_entity.type
_entity.pdbx_description
1 polymer ?
#
loop_
_entity_poly.entity_id
_entity_poly.type
_entity_poly.pdbx_seq_one_letter_code
_entity_poly.pdbx_strand_id
1 'polypeptide(L)'
;MTVAIMLNRADGASVTTSFRRAAFGKGDPFAQHREVAWDGPDAMIVGRTSFIGELEIASFPHIETIVVAEGEVTLTSAGTAPLVLGPHAGAVIGKGAALHINAGSGVRFSFCATACDKPTNRSVVPLRADADFKPSNSLPAEVLLGPAPECRSDNVFIEDGAAYKAGTWDSTPYHRIVRPHRLNEFMHLLAGSVRFAAPDGSVLSARTGDTLFVPQGTSVGWESRDRVAKFFVVQTVQA
;
A
#
# COMPACT_ATOMS: atom_id res chain seq x y z
N MET A 1 15.88 4.93 -14.61
CA MET A 1 15.12 5.99 -13.90
C MET A 1 14.01 5.28 -13.13
N THR A 2 13.89 5.51 -11.81
CA THR A 2 12.80 4.92 -11.02
C THR A 2 11.51 5.66 -11.36
N VAL A 3 10.43 4.96 -11.63
CA VAL A 3 9.13 5.55 -11.99
C VAL A 3 8.06 5.09 -11.00
N ALA A 4 6.90 5.75 -10.98
CA ALA A 4 5.75 5.23 -10.26
C ALA A 4 5.33 3.87 -10.89
N ILE A 5 4.99 2.89 -10.07
CA ILE A 5 4.79 1.50 -10.45
C ILE A 5 3.31 1.14 -10.27
N MET A 6 2.61 0.82 -11.34
CA MET A 6 1.24 0.33 -11.28
C MET A 6 1.25 -1.16 -10.94
N LEU A 7 0.59 -1.55 -9.85
CA LEU A 7 0.52 -2.94 -9.40
C LEU A 7 -0.75 -3.64 -9.89
N ASN A 8 -1.87 -2.94 -9.88
CA ASN A 8 -3.16 -3.47 -10.31
C ASN A 8 -4.05 -2.36 -10.86
N ARG A 9 -4.81 -2.68 -11.92
CA ARG A 9 -5.87 -1.83 -12.47
C ARG A 9 -7.24 -2.33 -11.98
N ALA A 10 -8.12 -1.41 -11.65
CA ALA A 10 -9.47 -1.71 -11.19
C ALA A 10 -10.30 -2.51 -12.22
N ASP A 11 -10.06 -2.27 -13.50
CA ASP A 11 -10.75 -2.96 -14.61
C ASP A 11 -10.07 -4.26 -15.05
N GLY A 12 -9.05 -4.74 -14.32
CA GLY A 12 -8.29 -5.93 -14.66
C GLY A 12 -7.35 -5.77 -15.86
N ALA A 13 -7.23 -4.56 -16.43
CA ALA A 13 -6.33 -4.32 -17.55
C ALA A 13 -4.87 -4.63 -17.18
N SER A 14 -4.11 -5.09 -18.17
CA SER A 14 -2.69 -5.37 -18.01
C SER A 14 -1.91 -4.12 -17.61
N VAL A 15 -0.93 -4.29 -16.72
CA VAL A 15 0.01 -3.25 -16.34
C VAL A 15 1.34 -3.45 -17.06
N THR A 16 2.05 -2.35 -17.32
CA THR A 16 3.38 -2.39 -17.94
C THR A 16 4.49 -2.80 -16.97
N THR A 17 4.15 -2.95 -15.69
CA THR A 17 5.08 -3.34 -14.63
C THR A 17 5.60 -4.75 -14.84
N SER A 18 6.92 -4.90 -14.78
CA SER A 18 7.57 -6.21 -14.76
C SER A 18 7.52 -6.80 -13.35
N PHE A 19 7.12 -8.06 -13.26
CA PHE A 19 7.09 -8.81 -12.00
C PHE A 19 8.08 -9.97 -12.06
N ARG A 20 8.72 -10.28 -10.93
CA ARG A 20 9.55 -11.46 -10.77
C ARG A 20 9.09 -12.30 -9.58
N ARG A 21 9.18 -13.62 -9.68
CA ARG A 21 8.91 -14.49 -8.52
C ARG A 21 10.05 -14.37 -7.51
N ALA A 22 9.70 -14.02 -6.27
CA ALA A 22 10.65 -13.96 -5.17
C ALA A 22 9.93 -14.02 -3.82
N ALA A 23 10.54 -14.72 -2.86
CA ALA A 23 10.09 -14.71 -1.48
C ALA A 23 10.58 -13.45 -0.74
N PHE A 24 9.90 -13.07 0.32
CA PHE A 24 10.35 -12.03 1.25
C PHE A 24 10.96 -12.66 2.51
N GLY A 25 12.21 -13.09 2.37
CA GLY A 25 12.96 -13.66 3.48
C GLY A 25 12.53 -15.07 3.91
N LYS A 26 13.10 -15.53 5.01
CA LYS A 26 12.81 -16.86 5.57
C LYS A 26 11.45 -16.88 6.26
N GLY A 27 10.66 -17.90 5.96
CA GLY A 27 9.35 -18.12 6.59
C GLY A 27 8.21 -17.30 5.97
N ASP A 28 8.43 -16.66 4.82
CA ASP A 28 7.38 -15.97 4.06
C ASP A 28 6.25 -16.94 3.71
N PRO A 29 5.01 -16.75 4.24
CA PRO A 29 3.92 -17.68 4.01
C PRO A 29 3.44 -17.71 2.56
N PHE A 30 3.73 -16.66 1.79
CA PHE A 30 3.36 -16.53 0.38
C PHE A 30 4.52 -16.70 -0.60
N ALA A 31 5.68 -17.19 -0.16
CA ALA A 31 6.91 -17.25 -0.96
C ALA A 31 6.72 -17.82 -2.38
N GLN A 32 5.92 -18.88 -2.51
CA GLN A 32 5.64 -19.56 -3.80
C GLN A 32 4.66 -18.78 -4.70
N HIS A 33 3.97 -17.79 -4.14
CA HIS A 33 2.83 -17.10 -4.73
C HIS A 33 3.12 -15.64 -5.04
N ARG A 34 4.28 -15.12 -4.57
CA ARG A 34 4.63 -13.70 -4.75
C ARG A 34 5.16 -13.40 -6.13
N GLU A 35 4.67 -12.31 -6.67
CA GLU A 35 5.18 -11.63 -7.85
C GLU A 35 5.63 -10.22 -7.41
N VAL A 36 6.93 -10.01 -7.29
CA VAL A 36 7.56 -8.77 -6.80
C VAL A 36 7.77 -7.81 -7.95
N ALA A 37 7.24 -6.59 -7.83
CA ALA A 37 7.42 -5.49 -8.77
C ALA A 37 8.62 -4.61 -8.40
N TRP A 38 8.88 -4.47 -7.11
CA TRP A 38 9.96 -3.66 -6.58
C TRP A 38 10.47 -4.26 -5.27
N ASP A 39 11.79 -4.26 -5.11
CA ASP A 39 12.43 -4.49 -3.83
C ASP A 39 13.51 -3.42 -3.63
N GLY A 40 13.54 -2.84 -2.46
CA GLY A 40 14.34 -1.68 -2.16
C GLY A 40 15.23 -1.87 -0.94
N PRO A 41 16.01 -0.82 -0.62
CA PRO A 41 16.74 -0.77 0.62
C PRO A 41 15.78 -0.93 1.81
N ASP A 42 16.32 -1.18 2.99
CA ASP A 42 15.58 -1.39 4.25
C ASP A 42 14.59 -2.58 4.21
N ALA A 43 14.95 -3.60 3.42
CA ALA A 43 14.19 -4.83 3.30
C ALA A 43 12.66 -4.57 3.18
N MET A 44 12.29 -3.76 2.20
CA MET A 44 10.91 -3.54 1.79
C MET A 44 10.69 -4.14 0.41
N ILE A 45 9.59 -4.85 0.22
CA ILE A 45 9.15 -5.35 -1.09
C ILE A 45 7.70 -4.99 -1.37
N VAL A 46 7.39 -4.81 -2.64
CA VAL A 46 6.05 -4.49 -3.12
C VAL A 46 5.72 -5.33 -4.34
N GLY A 47 4.49 -5.79 -4.44
CA GLY A 47 4.06 -6.61 -5.56
C GLY A 47 2.62 -7.06 -5.44
N ARG A 48 2.37 -8.25 -5.99
CA ARG A 48 1.07 -8.93 -5.92
C ARG A 48 1.24 -10.41 -5.57
N THR A 49 0.18 -10.99 -5.06
CA THR A 49 0.11 -12.41 -4.68
C THR A 49 -1.18 -12.99 -5.19
N SER A 50 -1.13 -14.19 -5.76
CA SER A 50 -2.30 -15.01 -6.06
C SER A 50 -2.23 -16.27 -5.20
N PHE A 51 -3.24 -16.51 -4.37
CA PHE A 51 -3.24 -17.59 -3.42
C PHE A 51 -4.61 -18.28 -3.37
N ILE A 52 -4.59 -19.59 -3.20
CA ILE A 52 -5.77 -20.42 -2.93
C ILE A 52 -5.41 -21.44 -1.86
N GLY A 53 -6.27 -21.61 -0.86
CA GLY A 53 -6.09 -22.56 0.22
C GLY A 53 -6.12 -21.90 1.60
N GLU A 54 -5.50 -22.58 2.56
CA GLU A 54 -5.46 -22.17 3.97
C GLU A 54 -4.04 -22.21 4.51
N LEU A 55 -3.72 -21.30 5.46
CA LEU A 55 -2.44 -21.24 6.14
C LEU A 55 -2.64 -21.00 7.63
N GLU A 56 -2.00 -21.82 8.46
CA GLU A 56 -1.84 -21.58 9.88
C GLU A 56 -0.49 -20.94 10.15
N ILE A 57 -0.49 -19.74 10.71
CA ILE A 57 0.71 -18.95 10.94
C ILE A 57 0.81 -18.64 12.44
N ALA A 58 1.75 -19.29 13.11
CA ALA A 58 1.98 -19.06 14.53
C ALA A 58 2.63 -17.68 14.81
N SER A 59 3.38 -17.14 13.84
CA SER A 59 4.05 -15.84 13.97
C SER A 59 4.36 -15.31 12.58
N PHE A 60 3.64 -14.27 12.15
CA PHE A 60 3.85 -13.65 10.84
C PHE A 60 5.24 -13.01 10.78
N PRO A 61 6.07 -13.28 9.74
CA PRO A 61 7.51 -13.01 9.80
C PRO A 61 7.92 -11.55 9.58
N HIS A 62 7.02 -10.70 9.07
CA HIS A 62 7.27 -9.31 8.72
C HIS A 62 6.00 -8.47 8.91
N ILE A 63 6.06 -7.17 8.65
CA ILE A 63 4.85 -6.34 8.54
C ILE A 63 4.39 -6.39 7.09
N GLU A 64 3.09 -6.57 6.87
CA GLU A 64 2.53 -6.58 5.51
C GLU A 64 1.17 -5.90 5.45
N THR A 65 1.03 -4.97 4.52
CA THR A 65 -0.29 -4.47 4.10
C THR A 65 -0.70 -5.21 2.84
N ILE A 66 -1.93 -5.70 2.85
CA ILE A 66 -2.58 -6.32 1.68
C ILE A 66 -3.81 -5.50 1.28
N VAL A 67 -4.06 -5.40 -0.03
CA VAL A 67 -5.32 -4.87 -0.59
C VAL A 67 -5.80 -5.82 -1.67
N VAL A 68 -7.01 -6.36 -1.47
CA VAL A 68 -7.59 -7.36 -2.37
C VAL A 68 -7.99 -6.73 -3.69
N ALA A 69 -7.55 -7.35 -4.79
CA ALA A 69 -7.92 -6.99 -6.16
C ALA A 69 -9.07 -7.85 -6.68
N GLU A 70 -9.03 -9.16 -6.37
CA GLU A 70 -10.04 -10.15 -6.82
C GLU A 70 -10.17 -11.25 -5.79
N GLY A 71 -11.36 -11.88 -5.74
CA GLY A 71 -11.64 -12.95 -4.80
C GLY A 71 -11.84 -12.46 -3.37
N GLU A 72 -11.61 -13.36 -2.41
CA GLU A 72 -11.84 -13.09 -0.99
C GLU A 72 -10.80 -13.80 -0.12
N VAL A 73 -10.40 -13.18 0.97
CA VAL A 73 -9.60 -13.80 2.02
C VAL A 73 -10.15 -13.48 3.39
N THR A 74 -10.20 -14.48 4.25
CA THR A 74 -10.55 -14.34 5.67
C THR A 74 -9.30 -14.46 6.52
N LEU A 75 -9.07 -13.46 7.36
CA LEU A 75 -8.00 -13.42 8.35
C LEU A 75 -8.60 -13.61 9.74
N THR A 76 -8.20 -14.65 10.46
CA THR A 76 -8.70 -14.93 11.81
C THR A 76 -7.55 -14.95 12.81
N SER A 77 -7.58 -14.04 13.77
CA SER A 77 -6.66 -14.04 14.91
C SER A 77 -7.36 -14.51 16.18
N ALA A 78 -6.62 -15.10 17.09
CA ALA A 78 -7.19 -15.58 18.35
C ALA A 78 -7.88 -14.45 19.13
N GLY A 79 -9.13 -14.67 19.57
CA GLY A 79 -9.88 -13.71 20.38
C GLY A 79 -10.51 -12.55 19.60
N THR A 80 -10.42 -12.54 18.27
CA THR A 80 -11.07 -11.52 17.41
C THR A 80 -12.09 -12.15 16.46
N ALA A 81 -13.06 -11.37 16.02
CA ALA A 81 -13.94 -11.79 14.95
C ALA A 81 -13.14 -11.98 13.64
N PRO A 82 -13.49 -12.95 12.80
CA PRO A 82 -12.88 -13.10 11.48
C PRO A 82 -13.00 -11.82 10.65
N LEU A 83 -11.90 -11.39 10.05
CA LEU A 83 -11.85 -10.26 9.14
C LEU A 83 -11.93 -10.76 7.70
N VAL A 84 -13.05 -10.53 7.04
CA VAL A 84 -13.29 -10.90 5.65
C VAL A 84 -12.92 -9.72 4.75
N LEU A 85 -12.02 -9.94 3.80
CA LEU A 85 -11.55 -8.95 2.84
C LEU A 85 -11.95 -9.38 1.42
N GLY A 86 -12.91 -8.69 0.84
CA GLY A 86 -13.26 -8.75 -0.58
C GLY A 86 -12.53 -7.70 -1.41
N PRO A 87 -12.88 -7.54 -2.70
CA PRO A 87 -12.26 -6.55 -3.58
C PRO A 87 -12.26 -5.14 -2.99
N HIS A 88 -11.12 -4.44 -3.10
CA HIS A 88 -10.86 -3.10 -2.58
C HIS A 88 -10.79 -3.00 -1.04
N ALA A 89 -11.00 -4.09 -0.30
CA ALA A 89 -10.72 -4.14 1.11
C ALA A 89 -9.24 -4.44 1.38
N GLY A 90 -8.73 -3.99 2.51
CA GLY A 90 -7.34 -4.22 2.88
C GLY A 90 -7.14 -4.32 4.39
N ALA A 91 -5.99 -4.86 4.77
CA ALA A 91 -5.57 -4.95 6.16
C ALA A 91 -4.05 -4.85 6.29
N VAL A 92 -3.61 -4.50 7.48
CA VAL A 92 -2.21 -4.59 7.90
C VAL A 92 -2.06 -5.78 8.84
N ILE A 93 -1.06 -6.61 8.56
CA ILE A 93 -0.66 -7.75 9.40
C ILE A 93 0.66 -7.38 10.06
N GLY A 94 0.67 -7.23 11.37
CA GLY A 94 1.87 -6.93 12.15
C GLY A 94 2.81 -8.13 12.23
N LYS A 95 4.12 -7.89 12.26
CA LYS A 95 5.11 -8.95 12.52
C LYS A 95 4.87 -9.59 13.89
N GLY A 96 4.84 -10.92 13.93
CA GLY A 96 4.57 -11.70 15.12
C GLY A 96 3.09 -11.99 15.37
N ALA A 97 2.18 -11.53 14.49
CA ALA A 97 0.78 -11.90 14.55
C ALA A 97 0.61 -13.41 14.36
N ALA A 98 -0.20 -14.03 15.23
CA ALA A 98 -0.67 -15.40 15.03
C ALA A 98 -2.03 -15.36 14.36
N LEU A 99 -2.18 -16.00 13.19
CA LEU A 99 -3.42 -15.95 12.44
C LEU A 99 -3.61 -17.16 11.53
N HIS A 100 -4.86 -17.49 11.28
CA HIS A 100 -5.30 -18.36 10.22
C HIS A 100 -5.72 -17.51 9.00
N ILE A 101 -5.25 -17.88 7.82
CA ILE A 101 -5.61 -17.27 6.54
C ILE A 101 -6.41 -18.29 5.74
N ASN A 102 -7.61 -17.93 5.29
CA ASN A 102 -8.42 -18.76 4.41
C ASN A 102 -8.81 -18.01 3.13
N ALA A 103 -8.41 -18.56 1.99
CA ALA A 103 -8.78 -18.11 0.65
C ALA A 103 -9.21 -19.32 -0.19
N GLY A 104 -10.17 -20.11 0.32
CA GLY A 104 -10.61 -21.38 -0.30
C GLY A 104 -11.14 -21.22 -1.72
N SER A 105 -11.73 -20.08 -2.07
CA SER A 105 -12.17 -19.74 -3.43
C SER A 105 -11.11 -19.00 -4.26
N GLY A 106 -9.95 -18.74 -3.68
CA GLY A 106 -8.86 -17.99 -4.29
C GLY A 106 -8.96 -16.48 -4.07
N VAL A 107 -7.78 -15.86 -3.94
CA VAL A 107 -7.62 -14.41 -3.80
C VAL A 107 -6.43 -13.91 -4.60
N ARG A 108 -6.55 -12.72 -5.17
CA ARG A 108 -5.43 -11.93 -5.68
C ARG A 108 -5.40 -10.59 -4.97
N PHE A 109 -4.26 -10.25 -4.39
CA PHE A 109 -4.06 -8.98 -3.68
C PHE A 109 -2.74 -8.33 -4.05
N SER A 110 -2.69 -7.00 -3.99
CA SER A 110 -1.44 -6.25 -3.97
C SER A 110 -0.93 -6.16 -2.55
N PHE A 111 0.39 -6.21 -2.37
CA PHE A 111 1.02 -6.16 -1.05
C PHE A 111 2.16 -5.16 -0.98
N CYS A 112 2.41 -4.68 0.24
CA CYS A 112 3.57 -3.90 0.63
C CYS A 112 4.08 -4.49 1.95
N ALA A 113 5.27 -5.10 1.93
CA ALA A 113 5.84 -5.79 3.08
C ALA A 113 7.20 -5.21 3.47
N THR A 114 7.49 -5.13 4.78
CA THR A 114 8.76 -4.63 5.30
C THR A 114 9.27 -5.46 6.47
N ALA A 115 10.59 -5.61 6.55
CA ALA A 115 11.23 -6.20 7.72
C ALA A 115 11.10 -5.26 8.93
N CYS A 116 11.06 -5.87 10.12
CA CYS A 116 11.09 -5.15 11.38
C CYS A 116 11.78 -6.04 12.43
N ASP A 117 12.89 -5.61 12.98
CA ASP A 117 13.63 -6.43 13.94
C ASP A 117 12.98 -6.46 15.32
N LYS A 118 12.40 -5.35 15.75
CA LYS A 118 11.80 -5.19 17.08
C LYS A 118 10.34 -4.73 16.95
N PRO A 119 9.41 -5.62 16.55
CA PRO A 119 8.02 -5.25 16.38
C PRO A 119 7.37 -4.88 17.71
N THR A 120 6.64 -3.76 17.72
CA THR A 120 5.83 -3.31 18.85
C THR A 120 4.35 -3.57 18.63
N ASN A 121 3.91 -3.64 17.37
CA ASN A 121 2.52 -3.88 16.99
C ASN A 121 2.38 -5.23 16.24
N ARG A 122 1.72 -6.19 16.89
CA ARG A 122 1.49 -7.56 16.37
C ARG A 122 0.04 -7.78 15.96
N SER A 123 -0.75 -6.73 15.84
CA SER A 123 -2.17 -6.84 15.50
C SER A 123 -2.40 -7.08 14.00
N VAL A 124 -3.58 -7.61 13.70
CA VAL A 124 -4.17 -7.59 12.35
C VAL A 124 -5.24 -6.51 12.35
N VAL A 125 -5.08 -5.46 11.52
CA VAL A 125 -5.91 -4.26 11.56
C VAL A 125 -6.50 -4.01 10.18
N PRO A 126 -7.84 -3.87 10.03
CA PRO A 126 -8.43 -3.49 8.75
C PRO A 126 -8.07 -2.05 8.37
N LEU A 127 -7.83 -1.82 7.09
CA LEU A 127 -7.87 -0.48 6.51
C LEU A 127 -9.33 -0.04 6.35
N ARG A 128 -9.64 1.18 6.73
CA ARG A 128 -11.02 1.66 6.84
C ARG A 128 -11.33 2.70 5.76
N ALA A 129 -12.23 2.37 4.84
CA ALA A 129 -12.72 3.35 3.85
C ALA A 129 -13.60 4.43 4.51
N ASP A 130 -14.30 4.09 5.60
CA ASP A 130 -15.10 4.97 6.46
C ASP A 130 -14.27 5.59 7.61
N ALA A 131 -13.06 6.02 7.32
CA ALA A 131 -12.06 6.47 8.28
C ALA A 131 -12.51 7.67 9.13
N ASP A 132 -12.05 7.70 10.39
CA ASP A 132 -12.21 8.87 11.30
C ASP A 132 -11.12 9.91 10.98
N PHE A 133 -11.37 10.67 9.90
CA PHE A 133 -10.41 11.61 9.36
C PHE A 133 -10.10 12.78 10.31
N LYS A 134 -8.82 12.99 10.55
CA LYS A 134 -8.28 14.17 11.26
C LYS A 134 -7.44 15.01 10.30
N PRO A 135 -7.39 16.33 10.47
CA PRO A 135 -6.49 17.17 9.69
C PRO A 135 -5.06 16.63 9.69
N SER A 136 -4.44 16.57 8.53
CA SER A 136 -3.03 16.16 8.38
C SER A 136 -2.21 17.26 7.73
N ASN A 137 -0.87 17.12 7.75
CA ASN A 137 0.04 18.14 7.23
C ASN A 137 -0.26 18.44 5.76
N SER A 138 -0.42 19.73 5.46
CA SER A 138 -0.49 20.23 4.09
C SER A 138 0.89 20.27 3.45
N LEU A 139 0.92 20.40 2.14
CA LEU A 139 2.14 20.56 1.37
C LEU A 139 2.68 22.00 1.51
N PRO A 140 4.02 22.21 1.50
CA PRO A 140 4.60 23.54 1.44
C PRO A 140 4.17 24.28 0.18
N ALA A 141 3.93 25.60 0.29
CA ALA A 141 3.41 26.41 -0.82
C ALA A 141 4.33 26.41 -2.06
N GLU A 142 5.64 26.35 -1.84
CA GLU A 142 6.65 26.36 -2.91
C GLU A 142 6.62 25.15 -3.84
N VAL A 143 5.95 24.08 -3.45
CA VAL A 143 5.79 22.90 -4.31
C VAL A 143 4.43 22.84 -5.01
N LEU A 144 3.54 23.76 -4.73
CA LEU A 144 2.20 23.80 -5.27
C LEU A 144 2.11 24.68 -6.53
N LEU A 145 1.35 24.23 -7.52
CA LEU A 145 1.01 24.96 -8.75
C LEU A 145 -0.42 25.53 -8.69
N GLY A 146 -0.99 25.66 -7.50
CA GLY A 146 -2.34 26.13 -7.25
C GLY A 146 -2.63 26.25 -5.76
N PRO A 147 -3.91 26.32 -5.36
CA PRO A 147 -4.31 26.42 -3.96
C PRO A 147 -3.78 25.25 -3.12
N ALA A 148 -3.50 25.53 -1.84
CA ALA A 148 -3.12 24.49 -0.89
C ALA A 148 -4.31 23.54 -0.64
N PRO A 149 -4.08 22.20 -0.67
CA PRO A 149 -5.14 21.26 -0.38
C PRO A 149 -5.45 21.20 1.12
N GLU A 150 -6.68 20.86 1.43
CA GLU A 150 -7.05 20.34 2.74
C GLU A 150 -6.79 18.85 2.74
N CYS A 151 -5.82 18.42 3.57
CA CYS A 151 -5.45 17.01 3.71
C CYS A 151 -5.94 16.47 5.05
N ARG A 152 -6.41 15.21 5.05
CA ARG A 152 -6.86 14.52 6.26
C ARG A 152 -6.34 13.07 6.24
N SER A 153 -6.14 12.50 7.41
CA SER A 153 -5.73 11.10 7.53
C SER A 153 -6.28 10.43 8.78
N ASP A 154 -6.38 9.11 8.71
CA ASP A 154 -6.61 8.21 9.83
C ASP A 154 -5.53 7.12 9.78
N ASN A 155 -4.61 7.12 10.76
CA ASN A 155 -3.53 6.14 10.84
C ASN A 155 -4.01 4.97 11.71
N VAL A 156 -4.26 3.82 11.11
CA VAL A 156 -4.73 2.62 11.82
C VAL A 156 -3.59 1.71 12.30
N PHE A 157 -2.42 1.82 11.68
CA PHE A 157 -1.24 1.03 12.05
C PHE A 157 0.03 1.89 12.01
N ILE A 158 0.81 1.85 13.10
CA ILE A 158 2.10 2.53 13.21
C ILE A 158 3.10 1.54 13.80
N GLU A 159 4.29 1.45 13.20
CA GLU A 159 5.45 0.72 13.71
C GLU A 159 6.68 1.60 13.54
N ASP A 160 7.04 2.30 14.61
CA ASP A 160 8.15 3.27 14.59
C ASP A 160 9.51 2.60 14.33
N GLY A 161 9.70 1.37 14.82
CA GLY A 161 10.92 0.59 14.60
C GLY A 161 11.20 0.23 13.13
N ALA A 162 10.19 0.33 12.26
CA ALA A 162 10.30 0.15 10.81
C ALA A 162 10.00 1.44 10.04
N ALA A 163 9.81 2.57 10.71
CA ALA A 163 9.34 3.84 10.14
C ALA A 163 8.10 3.66 9.23
N TYR A 164 7.22 2.74 9.63
CA TYR A 164 6.09 2.27 8.83
C TYR A 164 4.77 2.80 9.37
N LYS A 165 3.96 3.38 8.50
CA LYS A 165 2.60 3.84 8.81
C LYS A 165 1.64 3.42 7.72
N ALA A 166 0.45 2.97 8.12
CA ALA A 166 -0.62 2.63 7.20
C ALA A 166 -1.96 3.19 7.70
N GLY A 167 -2.83 3.51 6.75
CA GLY A 167 -4.14 4.06 7.06
C GLY A 167 -4.88 4.55 5.82
N THR A 168 -5.77 5.52 6.05
CA THR A 168 -6.56 6.16 5.00
C THR A 168 -6.26 7.65 4.99
N TRP A 169 -6.15 8.21 3.79
CA TRP A 169 -5.87 9.62 3.56
C TRP A 169 -6.77 10.15 2.46
N ASP A 170 -7.18 11.43 2.59
CA ASP A 170 -7.86 12.14 1.53
C ASP A 170 -7.37 13.59 1.41
N SER A 171 -7.67 14.21 0.26
CA SER A 171 -7.44 15.63 0.03
C SER A 171 -8.45 16.24 -0.93
N THR A 172 -8.64 17.57 -0.80
CA THR A 172 -9.20 18.37 -1.88
C THR A 172 -8.29 18.36 -3.10
N PRO A 173 -8.77 18.74 -4.31
CA PRO A 173 -7.95 18.81 -5.52
C PRO A 173 -6.69 19.65 -5.34
N TYR A 174 -5.57 19.21 -5.91
CA TYR A 174 -4.34 20.02 -5.96
C TYR A 174 -3.41 19.59 -7.09
N HIS A 175 -2.48 20.49 -7.41
CA HIS A 175 -1.42 20.27 -8.38
C HIS A 175 -0.05 20.56 -7.72
N ARG A 176 0.87 19.61 -7.82
CA ARG A 176 2.22 19.69 -7.26
C ARG A 176 3.27 19.49 -8.36
N ILE A 177 4.33 20.29 -8.32
CA ILE A 177 5.47 20.17 -9.24
C ILE A 177 6.10 18.78 -9.20
N VAL A 178 6.83 18.44 -10.27
CA VAL A 178 7.70 17.25 -10.30
C VAL A 178 8.85 17.46 -9.33
N ARG A 179 9.02 16.52 -8.39
CA ARG A 179 10.09 16.56 -7.37
C ARG A 179 10.35 15.15 -6.84
N PRO A 180 11.51 14.89 -6.21
CA PRO A 180 11.77 13.63 -5.53
C PRO A 180 10.70 13.32 -4.48
N HIS A 181 10.12 12.14 -4.53
CA HIS A 181 9.16 11.64 -3.54
C HIS A 181 9.88 11.36 -2.24
N ARG A 182 9.34 11.83 -1.12
CA ARG A 182 10.06 11.80 0.17
C ARG A 182 10.04 10.46 0.87
N LEU A 183 9.11 9.59 0.50
CA LEU A 183 8.79 8.34 1.17
C LEU A 183 8.67 7.22 0.15
N ASN A 184 8.84 5.98 0.56
CA ASN A 184 8.22 4.86 -0.12
C ASN A 184 6.72 4.94 0.15
N GLU A 185 5.90 4.96 -0.89
CA GLU A 185 4.45 5.08 -0.73
C GLU A 185 3.68 4.09 -1.59
N PHE A 186 3.02 3.13 -0.93
CA PHE A 186 2.03 2.25 -1.53
C PHE A 186 0.65 2.90 -1.41
N MET A 187 -0.13 2.88 -2.48
CA MET A 187 -1.43 3.53 -2.56
C MET A 187 -2.47 2.63 -3.22
N HIS A 188 -3.67 2.60 -2.66
CA HIS A 188 -4.87 2.08 -3.32
C HIS A 188 -5.94 3.17 -3.34
N LEU A 189 -6.38 3.60 -4.51
CA LEU A 189 -7.32 4.71 -4.65
C LEU A 189 -8.75 4.25 -4.31
N LEU A 190 -9.37 4.93 -3.35
CA LEU A 190 -10.76 4.72 -2.92
C LEU A 190 -11.73 5.65 -3.65
N ALA A 191 -11.25 6.84 -4.04
CA ALA A 191 -12.03 7.83 -4.78
C ALA A 191 -11.14 8.75 -5.60
N GLY A 192 -11.70 9.27 -6.69
CA GLY A 192 -11.05 10.25 -7.55
C GLY A 192 -10.01 9.65 -8.51
N SER A 193 -9.20 10.54 -9.06
CA SER A 193 -8.12 10.17 -9.97
C SER A 193 -6.90 11.07 -9.79
N VAL A 194 -5.73 10.53 -10.12
CA VAL A 194 -4.44 11.22 -10.01
C VAL A 194 -3.62 11.01 -11.27
N ARG A 195 -2.96 12.06 -11.72
CA ARG A 195 -1.93 12.02 -12.76
C ARG A 195 -0.56 12.23 -12.12
N PHE A 196 0.31 11.27 -12.27
CA PHE A 196 1.70 11.31 -11.82
C PHE A 196 2.59 11.66 -13.01
N ALA A 197 3.04 12.92 -13.10
CA ALA A 197 3.92 13.37 -14.16
C ALA A 197 5.38 13.05 -13.81
N ALA A 198 6.12 12.48 -14.75
CA ALA A 198 7.56 12.25 -14.62
C ALA A 198 8.39 13.38 -15.30
N PRO A 199 9.70 13.50 -15.01
CA PRO A 199 10.56 14.55 -15.58
C PRO A 199 10.68 14.50 -17.11
N ASP A 200 10.51 13.33 -17.72
CA ASP A 200 10.54 13.13 -19.17
C ASP A 200 9.21 13.46 -19.88
N GLY A 201 8.22 13.97 -19.12
CA GLY A 201 6.90 14.31 -19.61
C GLY A 201 5.94 13.11 -19.69
N SER A 202 6.36 11.90 -19.40
CA SER A 202 5.45 10.76 -19.30
C SER A 202 4.51 10.91 -18.10
N VAL A 203 3.33 10.33 -18.21
CA VAL A 203 2.28 10.42 -17.17
C VAL A 203 1.73 9.04 -16.88
N LEU A 204 1.78 8.64 -15.60
CA LEU A 204 1.02 7.52 -15.08
C LEU A 204 -0.29 8.06 -14.50
N SER A 205 -1.43 7.63 -15.04
CA SER A 205 -2.74 7.95 -14.47
C SER A 205 -3.26 6.79 -13.63
N ALA A 206 -3.80 7.12 -12.45
CA ALA A 206 -4.46 6.18 -11.56
C ALA A 206 -5.86 6.70 -11.20
N ARG A 207 -6.81 5.80 -11.00
CA ARG A 207 -8.21 6.09 -10.67
C ARG A 207 -8.70 5.18 -9.54
N THR A 208 -9.88 5.43 -9.05
CA THR A 208 -10.56 4.58 -8.05
C THR A 208 -10.41 3.10 -8.39
N GLY A 209 -9.96 2.31 -7.39
CA GLY A 209 -9.70 0.88 -7.48
C GLY A 209 -8.31 0.50 -8.00
N ASP A 210 -7.53 1.44 -8.53
CA ASP A 210 -6.14 1.18 -8.93
C ASP A 210 -5.22 1.10 -7.70
N THR A 211 -4.20 0.22 -7.79
CA THR A 211 -3.14 0.10 -6.77
C THR A 211 -1.79 0.37 -7.39
N LEU A 212 -1.00 1.22 -6.75
CA LEU A 212 0.31 1.64 -7.25
C LEU A 212 1.31 1.88 -6.12
N PHE A 213 2.57 2.00 -6.50
CA PHE A 213 3.67 2.28 -5.58
C PHE A 213 4.59 3.37 -6.14
N VAL A 214 5.02 4.28 -5.29
CA VAL A 214 6.02 5.30 -5.62
C VAL A 214 7.22 5.11 -4.70
N PRO A 215 8.37 4.64 -5.22
CA PRO A 215 9.60 4.53 -4.44
C PRO A 215 10.09 5.90 -3.97
N GLN A 216 10.68 5.96 -2.79
CA GLN A 216 11.39 7.13 -2.29
C GLN A 216 12.47 7.59 -3.30
N GLY A 217 12.61 8.90 -3.48
CA GLY A 217 13.54 9.49 -4.44
C GLY A 217 13.02 9.55 -5.89
N THR A 218 11.93 8.86 -6.22
CA THR A 218 11.30 8.96 -7.55
C THR A 218 10.83 10.39 -7.81
N SER A 219 11.33 11.02 -8.87
CA SER A 219 10.87 12.36 -9.26
C SER A 219 9.50 12.27 -9.92
N VAL A 220 8.48 12.79 -9.24
CA VAL A 220 7.08 12.69 -9.67
C VAL A 220 6.27 13.90 -9.23
N GLY A 221 5.46 14.42 -10.16
CA GLY A 221 4.40 15.39 -9.88
C GLY A 221 3.12 14.72 -9.43
N TRP A 222 2.14 15.52 -9.04
CA TRP A 222 0.79 15.09 -8.68
C TRP A 222 -0.21 16.09 -9.23
N GLU A 223 -1.20 15.62 -9.95
CA GLU A 223 -2.35 16.43 -10.36
C GLU A 223 -3.64 15.66 -10.07
N SER A 224 -4.49 16.22 -9.24
CA SER A 224 -5.87 15.76 -9.03
C SER A 224 -6.84 16.90 -9.29
N ARG A 225 -7.96 16.61 -9.97
CA ARG A 225 -9.00 17.60 -10.30
C ARG A 225 -10.24 17.46 -9.43
N ASP A 226 -10.35 16.31 -8.75
CA ASP A 226 -11.39 15.97 -7.83
C ASP A 226 -10.77 15.62 -6.47
N ARG A 227 -11.61 15.48 -5.43
CA ARG A 227 -11.20 14.90 -4.15
C ARG A 227 -10.64 13.50 -4.39
N VAL A 228 -9.50 13.23 -3.80
CA VAL A 228 -8.86 11.91 -3.83
C VAL A 228 -8.87 11.32 -2.43
N ALA A 229 -9.30 10.06 -2.33
CA ALA A 229 -9.14 9.25 -1.13
C ALA A 229 -8.38 7.98 -1.47
N LYS A 230 -7.54 7.50 -0.53
CA LYS A 230 -6.72 6.30 -0.74
C LYS A 230 -6.42 5.59 0.57
N PHE A 231 -6.27 4.27 0.53
CA PHE A 231 -5.42 3.59 1.49
C PHE A 231 -3.96 3.93 1.19
N PHE A 232 -3.16 4.10 2.21
CA PHE A 232 -1.74 4.34 2.06
C PHE A 232 -0.90 3.49 3.01
N VAL A 233 0.29 3.19 2.55
CA VAL A 233 1.43 2.80 3.39
C VAL A 233 2.55 3.76 3.08
N VAL A 234 3.18 4.30 4.10
CA VAL A 234 4.40 5.09 3.96
C VAL A 234 5.51 4.49 4.81
N GLN A 235 6.71 4.48 4.26
CA GLN A 235 7.93 4.14 4.94
C GLN A 235 9.03 5.14 4.57
N THR A 236 9.80 5.57 5.57
CA THR A 236 10.97 6.40 5.34
C THR A 236 12.22 5.53 5.39
N VAL A 237 12.99 5.52 4.32
CA VAL A 237 14.36 4.98 4.34
C VAL A 237 15.22 5.91 5.17
N GLN A 238 15.80 5.41 6.27
CA GLN A 238 16.77 6.16 7.05
C GLN A 238 18.09 6.24 6.25
N ALA A 239 18.59 7.46 6.07
CA ALA A 239 19.86 7.71 5.40
C ALA A 239 21.05 7.31 6.27
#